data_7b64401cadb36c0016c1da0d8c2565d0
#
_entry.id   7b64401cadb36c0016c1da0d8c2565d0
#
_cell.length_a   1.000
_cell.length_b   1.000
_cell.length_c   1.000
_cell.angle_alpha   90.00
_cell.angle_beta   90.00
_cell.angle_gamma   90.00
#
_symmetry.space_group_name_H-M   'P 1'
#
loop_
_entity.id
_entity.type
_entity.pdbx_description
1 polymer ?
#
loop_
_entity_poly.entity_id
_entity_poly.type
_entity_poly.pdbx_seq_one_letter_code
_entity_poly.pdbx_strand_id
1 'polypeptide(L)'
;SAASDVYKRQMYYQQGVNIEPRKFSYSCGAWRNRARTGSECTSHYIRKNVLLDLVLEDMRRVLRYVKEHEQDFICKATEYGDMEARKALAQQQKELFKAQARMTELDTLFRKLYEDNALGRLTDERFVFLTSGYEDEKKSLAARIDELQQQIATVTERKRDISRFIQIVGKYSDIQELTYENVHEFIDRILIHELDRETNTRKIEIHYSFVGQVDTEQEPTQVVNHDRRNMVDVKSIAI
;
A
#
# COMPACT_ATOMS: atom_id res chain seq x y z
N SER A 1 -13.70 16.34 11.94
CA SER A 1 -13.33 15.98 10.59
C SER A 1 -12.08 15.09 10.58
N ALA A 2 -12.04 14.05 9.74
CA ALA A 2 -10.99 13.04 9.71
C ALA A 2 -9.56 13.63 9.51
N ALA A 3 -9.40 14.68 8.73
CA ALA A 3 -8.10 15.35 8.51
C ALA A 3 -7.50 15.94 9.80
N SER A 4 -8.33 16.49 10.71
CA SER A 4 -7.88 17.04 11.99
C SER A 4 -7.34 15.95 12.94
N ASP A 5 -7.80 14.70 12.80
CA ASP A 5 -7.42 13.60 13.68
C ASP A 5 -6.06 13.00 13.29
N VAL A 6 -5.73 12.99 12.00
CA VAL A 6 -4.43 12.53 11.49
C VAL A 6 -3.29 13.42 12.02
N TYR A 7 -3.44 14.74 11.96
CA TYR A 7 -2.44 15.67 12.50
C TYR A 7 -2.25 15.57 14.02
N LYS A 8 -3.29 15.22 14.77
CA LYS A 8 -3.20 15.05 16.22
C LYS A 8 -2.39 13.83 16.63
N ARG A 9 -2.27 12.82 15.78
CA ARG A 9 -1.55 11.56 16.05
C ARG A 9 -0.12 11.54 15.52
N GLN A 10 0.36 12.61 14.89
CA GLN A 10 1.74 12.68 14.42
C GLN A 10 2.74 12.71 15.57
N MET A 11 3.92 12.13 15.31
CA MET A 11 5.04 12.18 16.24
C MET A 11 5.82 13.48 16.03
N TYR A 12 6.12 14.16 17.13
CA TYR A 12 6.88 15.41 17.13
C TYR A 12 8.24 15.20 17.74
N TYR A 13 9.26 15.68 17.06
CA TYR A 13 10.62 15.67 17.55
C TYR A 13 10.80 16.59 18.74
N GLN A 14 11.44 16.07 19.79
CA GLN A 14 11.71 16.77 21.03
C GLN A 14 13.21 16.95 21.18
N GLN A 15 13.65 18.19 21.10
CA GLN A 15 15.02 18.62 21.38
C GLN A 15 14.96 19.88 22.26
N GLY A 16 16.04 20.18 22.97
CA GLY A 16 16.14 21.40 23.77
C GLY A 16 17.59 21.71 24.11
N VAL A 17 17.89 22.99 24.35
CA VAL A 17 19.24 23.49 24.64
C VAL A 17 19.83 22.81 25.88
N ASN A 18 18.99 22.45 26.85
CA ASN A 18 19.40 21.81 28.12
C ASN A 18 19.16 20.30 28.12
N ILE A 19 18.86 19.69 26.96
CA ILE A 19 18.64 18.25 26.83
C ILE A 19 19.83 17.64 26.12
N GLU A 20 20.48 16.68 26.75
CA GLU A 20 21.57 15.92 26.11
C GLU A 20 21.08 15.26 24.82
N PRO A 21 21.86 15.28 23.73
CA PRO A 21 21.46 14.71 22.43
C PRO A 21 20.95 13.25 22.52
N ARG A 22 21.52 12.44 23.41
CA ARG A 22 21.07 11.06 23.67
C ARG A 22 19.63 10.95 24.21
N LYS A 23 19.08 12.04 24.76
CA LYS A 23 17.72 12.12 25.30
C LYS A 23 16.70 12.66 24.31
N PHE A 24 17.15 13.06 23.11
CA PHE A 24 16.24 13.49 22.06
C PHE A 24 15.26 12.38 21.70
N SER A 25 14.03 12.75 21.41
CA SER A 25 12.94 11.79 21.29
C SER A 25 11.83 12.27 20.37
N TYR A 26 10.99 11.33 19.97
CA TYR A 26 9.72 11.61 19.31
C TYR A 26 8.58 11.33 20.28
N SER A 27 7.58 12.20 20.32
CA SER A 27 6.38 12.02 21.14
C SER A 27 5.11 12.38 20.38
N CYS A 28 4.03 11.65 20.66
CA CYS A 28 2.74 11.86 20.04
C CYS A 28 2.14 13.22 20.42
N GLY A 29 1.70 13.99 19.41
CA GLY A 29 1.07 15.27 19.60
C GLY A 29 -0.26 15.20 20.34
N ALA A 30 -1.07 14.17 20.08
CA ALA A 30 -2.34 13.97 20.76
C ALA A 30 -2.15 13.73 22.27
N TRP A 31 -1.18 12.90 22.65
CA TRP A 31 -0.85 12.67 24.06
C TRP A 31 -0.29 13.91 24.76
N ARG A 32 0.58 14.67 24.11
CA ARG A 32 1.14 15.91 24.67
C ARG A 32 0.08 16.95 24.96
N ASN A 33 -0.91 17.06 24.09
CA ASN A 33 -1.97 18.05 24.20
C ASN A 33 -3.25 17.53 24.89
N ARG A 34 -3.21 16.31 25.47
CA ARG A 34 -4.39 15.65 26.03
C ARG A 34 -5.15 16.50 27.05
N ALA A 35 -4.44 17.22 27.93
CA ALA A 35 -5.06 18.07 28.91
C ALA A 35 -5.88 19.24 28.29
N ARG A 36 -5.51 19.66 27.08
CA ARG A 36 -6.13 20.77 26.34
C ARG A 36 -7.19 20.30 25.36
N THR A 37 -7.07 19.06 24.85
CA THR A 37 -7.93 18.52 23.78
C THR A 37 -8.89 17.44 24.25
N GLY A 38 -8.78 16.97 25.51
CA GLY A 38 -9.56 15.82 26.00
C GLY A 38 -9.24 14.50 25.29
N SER A 39 -8.08 14.39 24.64
CA SER A 39 -7.71 13.17 23.91
C SER A 39 -7.46 12.00 24.85
N GLU A 40 -8.03 10.83 24.55
CA GLU A 40 -7.81 9.57 25.26
C GLU A 40 -6.50 8.87 24.84
N CYS A 41 -5.68 9.52 24.03
CA CYS A 41 -4.44 8.95 23.53
C CYS A 41 -3.47 8.60 24.66
N THR A 42 -2.91 7.40 24.59
CA THR A 42 -1.90 6.90 25.53
C THR A 42 -0.51 7.47 25.23
N SER A 43 0.47 7.18 26.08
CA SER A 43 1.83 7.68 25.89
C SER A 43 2.55 6.98 24.75
N HIS A 44 2.68 7.68 23.61
CA HIS A 44 3.53 7.26 22.49
C HIS A 44 4.82 8.09 22.51
N TYR A 45 5.91 7.44 22.84
CA TYR A 45 7.22 8.07 23.01
C TYR A 45 8.32 7.10 22.59
N ILE A 46 9.27 7.55 21.81
CA ILE A 46 10.46 6.78 21.44
C ILE A 46 11.70 7.67 21.38
N ARG A 47 12.84 7.20 21.86
CA ARG A 47 14.10 7.92 21.73
C ARG A 47 14.55 7.95 20.26
N LYS A 48 15.14 9.08 19.84
CA LYS A 48 15.63 9.27 18.48
C LYS A 48 16.59 8.16 18.08
N ASN A 49 17.62 7.89 18.89
CA ASN A 49 18.65 6.91 18.56
C ASN A 49 18.05 5.51 18.38
N VAL A 50 17.17 5.10 19.31
CA VAL A 50 16.48 3.80 19.23
C VAL A 50 15.69 3.67 17.94
N LEU A 51 14.93 4.71 17.56
CA LEU A 51 14.17 4.67 16.31
C LEU A 51 15.10 4.59 15.10
N LEU A 52 16.19 5.38 15.07
CA LEU A 52 17.12 5.36 13.94
C LEU A 52 17.85 4.03 13.81
N ASP A 53 18.31 3.44 14.92
CA ASP A 53 18.98 2.15 14.93
C ASP A 53 18.06 1.04 14.41
N LEU A 54 16.80 1.04 14.89
CA LEU A 54 15.78 0.10 14.43
C LEU A 54 15.48 0.22 12.93
N VAL A 55 15.26 1.45 12.47
CA VAL A 55 14.97 1.69 11.05
C VAL A 55 16.13 1.26 10.19
N LEU A 56 17.37 1.55 10.60
CA LEU A 56 18.58 1.14 9.87
C LEU A 56 18.71 -0.39 9.81
N GLU A 57 18.50 -1.06 10.93
CA GLU A 57 18.59 -2.51 11.01
C GLU A 57 17.50 -3.19 10.17
N ASP A 58 16.27 -2.69 10.25
CA ASP A 58 15.16 -3.20 9.46
C ASP A 58 15.38 -2.97 7.96
N MET A 59 15.83 -1.79 7.55
CA MET A 59 16.18 -1.51 6.15
C MET A 59 17.28 -2.45 5.64
N ARG A 60 18.33 -2.71 6.41
CA ARG A 60 19.38 -3.67 6.05
C ARG A 60 18.83 -5.08 5.90
N ARG A 61 17.95 -5.49 6.79
CA ARG A 61 17.27 -6.79 6.75
C ARG A 61 16.44 -6.94 5.47
N VAL A 62 15.60 -5.95 5.17
CA VAL A 62 14.76 -5.96 3.96
C VAL A 62 15.61 -5.94 2.69
N LEU A 63 16.64 -5.10 2.63
CA LEU A 63 17.57 -5.08 1.49
C LEU A 63 18.23 -6.43 1.24
N ARG A 64 18.70 -7.08 2.30
CA ARG A 64 19.31 -8.41 2.21
C ARG A 64 18.31 -9.44 1.73
N TYR A 65 17.13 -9.48 2.36
CA TYR A 65 16.07 -10.41 1.99
C TYR A 65 15.66 -10.27 0.52
N VAL A 66 15.41 -9.05 0.06
CA VAL A 66 15.00 -8.82 -1.35
C VAL A 66 16.10 -9.21 -2.32
N LYS A 67 17.38 -9.01 -2.00
CA LYS A 67 18.51 -9.39 -2.85
C LYS A 67 18.73 -10.90 -2.91
N GLU A 68 18.61 -11.57 -1.79
CA GLU A 68 18.85 -13.02 -1.68
C GLU A 68 17.64 -13.83 -2.19
N HIS A 69 16.42 -13.27 -2.07
CA HIS A 69 15.15 -13.97 -2.34
C HIS A 69 14.23 -13.15 -3.23
N GLU A 70 14.74 -12.56 -4.32
CA GLU A 70 13.98 -11.65 -5.18
C GLU A 70 12.69 -12.29 -5.72
N GLN A 71 12.77 -13.53 -6.20
CA GLN A 71 11.59 -14.22 -6.75
C GLN A 71 10.53 -14.52 -5.67
N ASP A 72 10.95 -14.93 -4.50
CA ASP A 72 10.07 -15.17 -3.37
C ASP A 72 9.42 -13.88 -2.87
N PHE A 73 10.18 -12.80 -2.82
CA PHE A 73 9.66 -11.46 -2.53
C PHE A 73 8.59 -11.02 -3.53
N ILE A 74 8.84 -11.20 -4.83
CA ILE A 74 7.86 -10.88 -5.88
C ILE A 74 6.58 -11.71 -5.68
N CYS A 75 6.71 -13.01 -5.43
CA CYS A 75 5.57 -13.88 -5.18
C CYS A 75 4.75 -13.45 -3.97
N LYS A 76 5.38 -13.18 -2.84
CA LYS A 76 4.72 -12.73 -1.61
C LYS A 76 4.10 -11.35 -1.75
N ALA A 77 4.82 -10.39 -2.34
CA ALA A 77 4.34 -9.03 -2.53
C ALA A 77 3.16 -8.92 -3.52
N THR A 78 3.02 -9.86 -4.44
CA THR A 78 1.87 -9.90 -5.36
C THR A 78 0.64 -10.58 -4.78
N GLU A 79 0.73 -11.22 -3.58
CA GLU A 79 -0.33 -12.01 -2.93
C GLU A 79 -0.86 -13.18 -3.78
N TYR A 80 -0.26 -13.41 -4.92
CA TYR A 80 -0.67 -14.43 -5.87
C TYR A 80 0.54 -15.29 -6.24
N GLY A 81 0.49 -16.56 -5.97
CA GLY A 81 1.42 -17.52 -6.54
C GLY A 81 1.51 -17.29 -8.06
N ASP A 82 2.69 -17.04 -8.55
CA ASP A 82 3.01 -16.44 -9.85
C ASP A 82 2.21 -16.96 -11.06
N MET A 83 1.78 -18.23 -11.04
CA MET A 83 1.12 -18.87 -12.19
C MET A 83 -0.40 -18.65 -12.21
N GLU A 84 -1.09 -18.67 -11.09
CA GLU A 84 -2.55 -18.49 -11.05
C GLU A 84 -2.95 -17.04 -11.32
N ALA A 85 -2.20 -16.08 -10.79
CA ALA A 85 -2.43 -14.66 -11.06
C ALA A 85 -2.16 -14.29 -12.53
N ARG A 86 -1.13 -14.87 -13.13
CA ARG A 86 -0.88 -14.68 -14.58
C ARG A 86 -2.02 -15.22 -15.41
N LYS A 87 -2.55 -16.41 -15.05
CA LYS A 87 -3.72 -17.00 -15.72
C LYS A 87 -4.96 -16.15 -15.53
N ALA A 88 -5.23 -15.69 -14.30
CA ALA A 88 -6.37 -14.83 -13.99
C ALA A 88 -6.30 -13.50 -14.77
N LEU A 89 -5.14 -12.85 -14.77
CA LEU A 89 -4.93 -11.61 -15.53
C LEU A 89 -5.12 -11.83 -17.04
N ALA A 90 -4.55 -12.90 -17.58
CA ALA A 90 -4.70 -13.24 -19.01
C ALA A 90 -6.18 -13.53 -19.34
N GLN A 91 -6.91 -14.19 -18.45
CA GLN A 91 -8.34 -14.44 -18.61
C GLN A 91 -9.14 -13.13 -18.58
N GLN A 92 -8.86 -12.24 -17.62
CA GLN A 92 -9.50 -10.93 -17.54
C GLN A 92 -9.24 -10.08 -18.80
N GLN A 93 -8.01 -10.06 -19.30
CA GLN A 93 -7.67 -9.37 -20.55
C GLN A 93 -8.42 -9.95 -21.75
N LYS A 94 -8.55 -11.27 -21.82
CA LYS A 94 -9.33 -11.93 -22.88
C LYS A 94 -10.82 -11.61 -22.79
N GLU A 95 -11.37 -11.56 -21.59
CA GLU A 95 -12.77 -11.17 -21.38
C GLU A 95 -13.00 -9.70 -21.76
N LEU A 96 -12.09 -8.81 -21.35
CA LEU A 96 -12.13 -7.40 -21.74
C LEU A 96 -12.15 -7.22 -23.24
N PHE A 97 -11.24 -7.91 -23.94
CA PHE A 97 -11.20 -7.87 -25.41
C PHE A 97 -12.50 -8.35 -26.05
N LYS A 98 -13.09 -9.47 -25.55
CA LYS A 98 -14.38 -9.97 -26.04
C LYS A 98 -15.52 -9.00 -25.79
N ALA A 99 -15.58 -8.39 -24.60
CA ALA A 99 -16.62 -7.42 -24.27
C ALA A 99 -16.52 -6.17 -25.15
N GLN A 100 -15.33 -5.66 -25.40
CA GLN A 100 -15.08 -4.52 -26.32
C GLN A 100 -15.45 -4.85 -27.75
N ALA A 101 -15.08 -6.05 -28.24
CA ALA A 101 -15.47 -6.51 -29.56
C ALA A 101 -16.99 -6.60 -29.71
N ARG A 102 -17.67 -7.15 -28.71
CA ARG A 102 -19.14 -7.24 -28.70
C ARG A 102 -19.81 -5.84 -28.68
N MET A 103 -19.24 -4.90 -27.93
CA MET A 103 -19.70 -3.51 -27.92
C MET A 103 -19.65 -2.91 -29.35
N THR A 104 -18.55 -3.11 -30.05
CA THR A 104 -18.37 -2.62 -31.44
C THR A 104 -19.34 -3.30 -32.41
N GLU A 105 -19.59 -4.61 -32.20
CA GLU A 105 -20.57 -5.35 -32.99
C GLU A 105 -22.00 -4.79 -32.79
N LEU A 106 -22.39 -4.53 -31.55
CA LEU A 106 -23.69 -3.91 -31.23
C LEU A 106 -23.87 -2.55 -31.89
N ASP A 107 -22.82 -1.71 -31.91
CA ASP A 107 -22.85 -0.42 -32.59
C ASP A 107 -23.06 -0.58 -34.11
N THR A 108 -22.49 -1.63 -34.69
CA THR A 108 -22.68 -1.93 -36.13
C THR A 108 -24.09 -2.44 -36.41
N LEU A 109 -24.60 -3.32 -35.53
CA LEU A 109 -25.96 -3.84 -35.64
C LEU A 109 -27.01 -2.73 -35.45
N PHE A 110 -26.78 -1.82 -34.51
CA PHE A 110 -27.64 -0.67 -34.28
C PHE A 110 -27.75 0.23 -35.54
N ARG A 111 -26.63 0.51 -36.17
CA ARG A 111 -26.64 1.28 -37.43
C ARG A 111 -27.46 0.59 -38.53
N LYS A 112 -27.29 -0.71 -38.70
CA LYS A 112 -28.04 -1.47 -39.72
C LYS A 112 -29.55 -1.45 -39.40
N LEU A 113 -29.94 -1.62 -38.15
CA LEU A 113 -31.35 -1.53 -37.74
C LEU A 113 -31.93 -0.14 -38.04
N TYR A 114 -31.16 0.91 -37.77
CA TYR A 114 -31.59 2.28 -38.06
C TYR A 114 -31.78 2.51 -39.56
N GLU A 115 -30.84 2.01 -40.41
CA GLU A 115 -30.95 2.11 -41.86
C GLU A 115 -32.15 1.30 -42.40
N ASP A 116 -32.41 0.09 -41.89
CA ASP A 116 -33.54 -0.74 -42.33
C ASP A 116 -34.89 -0.15 -41.89
N ASN A 117 -34.94 0.46 -40.69
CA ASN A 117 -36.13 1.19 -40.27
C ASN A 117 -36.40 2.43 -41.14
N ALA A 118 -35.34 3.23 -41.41
CA ALA A 118 -35.47 4.42 -42.25
C ALA A 118 -35.88 4.12 -43.71
N LEU A 119 -35.47 2.91 -44.22
CA LEU A 119 -35.87 2.43 -45.55
C LEU A 119 -37.24 1.70 -45.58
N GLY A 120 -37.95 1.66 -44.43
CA GLY A 120 -39.24 1.00 -44.34
C GLY A 120 -39.21 -0.54 -44.35
N ARG A 121 -38.00 -1.15 -44.27
CA ARG A 121 -37.83 -2.61 -44.22
C ARG A 121 -38.14 -3.22 -42.86
N LEU A 122 -38.06 -2.38 -41.81
CA LEU A 122 -38.34 -2.72 -40.43
C LEU A 122 -39.40 -1.80 -39.87
N THR A 123 -40.42 -2.37 -39.20
CA THR A 123 -41.49 -1.57 -38.57
C THR A 123 -40.96 -0.88 -37.31
N ASP A 124 -41.54 0.27 -36.97
CA ASP A 124 -41.15 1.05 -35.79
C ASP A 124 -41.29 0.23 -34.50
N GLU A 125 -42.32 -0.58 -34.36
CA GLU A 125 -42.48 -1.43 -33.19
C GLU A 125 -41.35 -2.45 -33.02
N ARG A 126 -40.93 -3.10 -34.11
CA ARG A 126 -39.81 -4.04 -34.10
C ARG A 126 -38.50 -3.33 -33.87
N PHE A 127 -38.33 -2.14 -34.44
CA PHE A 127 -37.14 -1.32 -34.23
C PHE A 127 -36.97 -0.99 -32.76
N VAL A 128 -38.00 -0.45 -32.10
CA VAL A 128 -37.99 -0.13 -30.67
C VAL A 128 -37.69 -1.36 -29.81
N PHE A 129 -38.34 -2.49 -30.11
CA PHE A 129 -38.10 -3.74 -29.36
C PHE A 129 -36.67 -4.23 -29.46
N LEU A 130 -36.07 -4.27 -30.65
CA LEU A 130 -34.71 -4.74 -30.86
C LEU A 130 -33.64 -3.75 -30.29
N THR A 131 -33.85 -2.46 -30.47
CA THR A 131 -32.94 -1.42 -29.95
C THR A 131 -32.95 -1.39 -28.43
N SER A 132 -34.10 -1.57 -27.76
CA SER A 132 -34.16 -1.65 -26.31
C SER A 132 -33.27 -2.81 -25.78
N GLY A 133 -33.36 -3.99 -26.39
CA GLY A 133 -32.52 -5.12 -26.01
C GLY A 133 -31.04 -4.87 -26.20
N TYR A 134 -30.63 -4.20 -27.30
CA TYR A 134 -29.25 -3.85 -27.54
C TYR A 134 -28.70 -2.76 -26.60
N GLU A 135 -29.55 -1.80 -26.21
CA GLU A 135 -29.19 -0.78 -25.22
C GLU A 135 -28.96 -1.39 -23.83
N ASP A 136 -29.77 -2.34 -23.42
CA ASP A 136 -29.60 -3.04 -22.13
C ASP A 136 -28.35 -3.91 -22.12
N GLU A 137 -28.08 -4.65 -23.23
CA GLU A 137 -26.83 -5.40 -23.38
C GLU A 137 -25.62 -4.46 -23.35
N LYS A 138 -25.69 -3.33 -24.04
CA LYS A 138 -24.64 -2.33 -24.11
C LYS A 138 -24.32 -1.73 -22.74
N LYS A 139 -25.34 -1.41 -21.91
CA LYS A 139 -25.17 -0.94 -20.52
C LYS A 139 -24.47 -1.99 -19.66
N SER A 140 -24.89 -3.25 -19.77
CA SER A 140 -24.28 -4.33 -19.01
C SER A 140 -22.81 -4.58 -19.41
N LEU A 141 -22.51 -4.54 -20.73
CA LEU A 141 -21.15 -4.64 -21.23
C LEU A 141 -20.27 -3.47 -20.81
N ALA A 142 -20.80 -2.24 -20.80
CA ALA A 142 -20.05 -1.06 -20.35
C ALA A 142 -19.65 -1.20 -18.88
N ALA A 143 -20.57 -1.59 -18.01
CA ALA A 143 -20.29 -1.83 -16.60
C ALA A 143 -19.23 -2.94 -16.41
N ARG A 144 -19.31 -4.02 -17.19
CA ARG A 144 -18.33 -5.12 -17.13
C ARG A 144 -16.96 -4.71 -17.63
N ILE A 145 -16.90 -3.90 -18.69
CA ILE A 145 -15.64 -3.33 -19.21
C ILE A 145 -14.95 -2.47 -18.15
N ASP A 146 -15.69 -1.56 -17.50
CA ASP A 146 -15.15 -0.71 -16.45
C ASP A 146 -14.62 -1.52 -15.27
N GLU A 147 -15.36 -2.54 -14.83
CA GLU A 147 -14.92 -3.44 -13.76
C GLU A 147 -13.60 -4.17 -14.14
N LEU A 148 -13.56 -4.77 -15.32
CA LEU A 148 -12.37 -5.49 -15.80
C LEU A 148 -11.16 -4.55 -15.96
N GLN A 149 -11.37 -3.34 -16.47
CA GLN A 149 -10.31 -2.33 -16.60
C GLN A 149 -9.75 -1.92 -15.24
N GLN A 150 -10.59 -1.70 -14.24
CA GLN A 150 -10.16 -1.37 -12.88
C GLN A 150 -9.36 -2.52 -12.25
N GLN A 151 -9.84 -3.77 -12.37
CA GLN A 151 -9.13 -4.94 -11.87
C GLN A 151 -7.75 -5.11 -12.53
N ILE A 152 -7.69 -5.00 -13.84
CA ILE A 152 -6.42 -5.10 -14.60
C ILE A 152 -5.47 -3.96 -14.24
N ALA A 153 -5.98 -2.73 -14.11
CA ALA A 153 -5.17 -1.57 -13.73
C ALA A 153 -4.55 -1.76 -12.35
N THR A 154 -5.33 -2.19 -11.35
CA THR A 154 -4.85 -2.44 -9.97
C THR A 154 -3.71 -3.46 -9.94
N VAL A 155 -3.87 -4.59 -10.64
CA VAL A 155 -2.83 -5.64 -10.71
C VAL A 155 -1.57 -5.13 -11.42
N THR A 156 -1.75 -4.37 -12.50
CA THR A 156 -0.63 -3.84 -13.30
C THR A 156 0.15 -2.79 -12.51
N GLU A 157 -0.55 -1.92 -11.78
CA GLU A 157 0.06 -0.88 -10.94
C GLU A 157 0.86 -1.53 -9.79
N ARG A 158 0.29 -2.52 -9.12
CA ARG A 158 0.99 -3.29 -8.08
C ARG A 158 2.28 -3.92 -8.59
N LYS A 159 2.27 -4.54 -9.76
CA LYS A 159 3.50 -5.09 -10.38
C LYS A 159 4.54 -4.01 -10.66
N ARG A 160 4.10 -2.85 -11.15
CA ARG A 160 4.99 -1.71 -11.40
C ARG A 160 5.64 -1.20 -10.11
N ASP A 161 4.88 -1.11 -9.05
CA ASP A 161 5.35 -0.65 -7.75
C ASP A 161 6.38 -1.60 -7.15
N ILE A 162 6.14 -2.91 -7.22
CA ILE A 162 7.11 -3.93 -6.82
C ILE A 162 8.41 -3.82 -7.64
N SER A 163 8.29 -3.66 -8.96
CA SER A 163 9.46 -3.51 -9.83
C SER A 163 10.27 -2.25 -9.49
N ARG A 164 9.59 -1.14 -9.16
CA ARG A 164 10.24 0.09 -8.70
C ARG A 164 10.99 -0.13 -7.39
N PHE A 165 10.37 -0.80 -6.43
CA PHE A 165 11.01 -1.10 -5.16
C PHE A 165 12.28 -1.94 -5.36
N ILE A 166 12.23 -3.00 -6.18
CA ILE A 166 13.40 -3.82 -6.52
C ILE A 166 14.50 -2.97 -7.17
N GLN A 167 14.16 -2.06 -8.07
CA GLN A 167 15.13 -1.13 -8.66
C GLN A 167 15.79 -0.23 -7.62
N ILE A 168 15.02 0.27 -6.64
CA ILE A 168 15.56 1.06 -5.53
C ILE A 168 16.51 0.20 -4.68
N VAL A 169 16.10 -1.01 -4.30
CA VAL A 169 16.96 -1.97 -3.59
C VAL A 169 18.28 -2.22 -4.34
N GLY A 170 18.21 -2.34 -5.67
CA GLY A 170 19.38 -2.56 -6.53
C GLY A 170 20.41 -1.41 -6.53
N LYS A 171 19.99 -0.16 -6.26
CA LYS A 171 20.89 0.99 -6.18
C LYS A 171 21.80 0.96 -4.94
N TYR A 172 21.35 0.31 -3.88
CA TYR A 172 22.06 0.28 -2.60
C TYR A 172 22.69 -1.08 -2.38
N SER A 173 24.04 -1.13 -2.34
CA SER A 173 24.76 -2.37 -1.99
C SER A 173 24.66 -2.68 -0.51
N ASP A 174 24.77 -1.66 0.33
CA ASP A 174 24.59 -1.67 1.77
C ASP A 174 24.26 -0.25 2.25
N ILE A 175 23.55 -0.14 3.37
CA ILE A 175 23.23 1.15 4.00
C ILE A 175 23.99 1.21 5.32
N GLN A 176 25.01 2.08 5.37
CA GLN A 176 25.82 2.26 6.57
C GLN A 176 25.14 3.20 7.58
N GLU A 177 24.44 4.21 7.09
CA GLU A 177 23.77 5.22 7.89
C GLU A 177 22.45 5.66 7.24
N LEU A 178 21.53 6.17 8.05
CA LEU A 178 20.29 6.77 7.56
C LEU A 178 20.55 8.19 7.09
N THR A 179 20.34 8.41 5.80
CA THR A 179 20.33 9.74 5.19
C THR A 179 18.89 10.15 4.88
N TYR A 180 18.67 11.44 4.69
CA TYR A 180 17.37 11.95 4.25
C TYR A 180 16.92 11.26 2.94
N GLU A 181 17.85 11.08 2.01
CA GLU A 181 17.59 10.49 0.71
C GLU A 181 17.14 9.04 0.81
N ASN A 182 17.91 8.17 1.51
CA ASN A 182 17.55 6.76 1.61
C ASN A 182 16.28 6.53 2.42
N VAL A 183 16.04 7.29 3.48
CA VAL A 183 14.79 7.20 4.25
C VAL A 183 13.59 7.59 3.40
N HIS A 184 13.66 8.69 2.65
CA HIS A 184 12.55 9.12 1.78
C HIS A 184 12.33 8.22 0.56
N GLU A 185 13.38 7.59 0.03
CA GLU A 185 13.24 6.68 -1.10
C GLU A 185 12.62 5.34 -0.69
N PHE A 186 12.98 4.85 0.51
CA PHE A 186 12.54 3.53 0.99
C PHE A 186 11.27 3.55 1.82
N ILE A 187 11.07 4.55 2.67
CA ILE A 187 10.05 4.54 3.71
C ILE A 187 8.93 5.53 3.39
N ASP A 188 7.70 5.01 3.33
CA ASP A 188 6.48 5.81 3.23
C ASP A 188 6.09 6.37 4.61
N ARG A 189 5.99 5.49 5.61
CA ARG A 189 5.62 5.86 6.97
C ARG A 189 6.08 4.85 8.00
N ILE A 190 6.19 5.32 9.26
CA ILE A 190 6.50 4.49 10.42
C ILE A 190 5.37 4.66 11.44
N LEU A 191 4.75 3.55 11.85
CA LEU A 191 3.70 3.53 12.87
C LEU A 191 4.31 3.09 14.20
N ILE A 192 4.14 3.92 15.23
CA ILE A 192 4.60 3.63 16.58
C ILE A 192 3.37 3.37 17.44
N HIS A 193 3.16 2.10 17.81
CA HIS A 193 2.03 1.66 18.62
C HIS A 193 2.22 2.02 20.09
N GLU A 194 1.17 1.84 20.88
CA GLU A 194 1.27 2.04 22.31
C GLU A 194 2.13 0.95 22.98
N LEU A 195 2.57 1.25 24.18
CA LEU A 195 3.34 0.31 24.99
C LEU A 195 2.42 -0.79 25.50
N ASP A 196 2.74 -2.03 25.19
CA ASP A 196 2.19 -3.18 25.87
C ASP A 196 2.79 -3.23 27.30
N ARG A 197 1.94 -3.13 28.28
CA ARG A 197 2.36 -3.07 29.70
C ARG A 197 2.70 -4.44 30.27
N GLU A 198 2.16 -5.50 29.70
CA GLU A 198 2.42 -6.88 30.15
C GLU A 198 3.80 -7.34 29.71
N THR A 199 4.11 -7.14 28.45
CA THR A 199 5.40 -7.55 27.85
C THR A 199 6.47 -6.46 27.95
N ASN A 200 6.09 -5.23 28.32
CA ASN A 200 6.94 -4.04 28.30
C ASN A 200 7.58 -3.79 26.92
N THR A 201 6.88 -4.19 25.86
CA THR A 201 7.33 -4.05 24.47
C THR A 201 6.47 -3.03 23.72
N ARG A 202 7.00 -2.51 22.61
CA ARG A 202 6.28 -1.61 21.73
C ARG A 202 6.43 -2.08 20.29
N LYS A 203 5.32 -2.30 19.62
CA LYS A 203 5.30 -2.62 18.20
C LYS A 203 5.61 -1.37 17.38
N ILE A 204 6.52 -1.51 16.41
CA ILE A 204 6.84 -0.50 15.42
C ILE A 204 6.67 -1.14 14.06
N GLU A 205 5.85 -0.52 13.20
CA GLU A 205 5.61 -0.97 11.85
C GLU A 205 6.25 0.00 10.87
N ILE A 206 7.09 -0.51 9.99
CA ILE A 206 7.75 0.25 8.94
C ILE A 206 7.07 -0.10 7.62
N HIS A 207 6.48 0.90 6.98
CA HIS A 207 5.86 0.76 5.67
C HIS A 207 6.82 1.28 4.61
N TYR A 208 7.23 0.39 3.73
CA TYR A 208 8.11 0.72 2.63
C TYR A 208 7.33 1.32 1.46
N SER A 209 7.97 2.26 0.78
CA SER A 209 7.42 2.89 -0.42
C SER A 209 7.09 1.83 -1.47
N PHE A 210 5.92 1.95 -2.10
CA PHE A 210 5.40 1.06 -3.15
C PHE A 210 4.93 -0.33 -2.69
N VAL A 211 5.53 -0.93 -1.66
CA VAL A 211 5.24 -2.32 -1.26
C VAL A 211 4.56 -2.46 0.10
N GLY A 212 4.56 -1.41 0.91
CA GLY A 212 3.98 -1.44 2.26
C GLY A 212 4.88 -2.17 3.26
N GLN A 213 4.31 -3.01 4.10
CA GLN A 213 5.09 -3.86 5.00
C GLN A 213 5.72 -5.02 4.21
N VAL A 214 6.99 -5.30 4.50
CA VAL A 214 7.72 -6.44 3.91
C VAL A 214 7.81 -7.54 4.96
N ASP A 215 7.12 -8.64 4.70
CA ASP A 215 7.23 -9.84 5.52
C ASP A 215 8.49 -10.62 5.11
N THR A 216 9.44 -10.70 6.03
CA THR A 216 10.73 -11.36 5.81
C THR A 216 10.81 -12.72 6.47
N GLU A 217 9.69 -13.33 6.88
CA GLU A 217 9.64 -14.56 7.71
C GLU A 217 10.33 -14.43 9.08
N GLN A 218 10.94 -13.29 9.33
CA GLN A 218 11.49 -12.92 10.64
C GLN A 218 10.52 -11.94 11.28
N GLU A 219 10.32 -12.08 12.56
CA GLU A 219 9.33 -11.30 13.27
C GLU A 219 9.57 -9.80 13.26
N PRO A 220 8.48 -9.03 13.43
CA PRO A 220 8.59 -7.57 13.49
C PRO A 220 9.53 -7.18 14.63
N THR A 221 10.42 -6.25 14.33
CA THR A 221 11.37 -5.71 15.30
C THR A 221 10.61 -5.11 16.49
N GLN A 222 10.69 -5.74 17.65
CA GLN A 222 10.09 -5.24 18.88
C GLN A 222 11.13 -4.52 19.70
N VAL A 223 10.78 -3.36 20.22
CA VAL A 223 11.65 -2.62 21.13
C VAL A 223 11.17 -2.82 22.55
N VAL A 224 12.02 -3.35 23.37
CA VAL A 224 11.81 -3.34 24.82
C VAL A 224 11.97 -1.90 25.31
N ASN A 225 10.91 -1.35 25.94
CA ASN A 225 10.97 -0.03 26.52
C ASN A 225 11.78 -0.09 27.81
N HIS A 226 13.07 0.20 27.72
CA HIS A 226 13.87 0.35 28.93
C HIS A 226 13.56 1.67 29.63
N ASP A 227 13.30 1.57 30.91
CA ASP A 227 13.03 2.68 31.82
C ASP A 227 14.11 3.78 31.71
N ARG A 228 13.74 4.97 32.10
CA ARG A 228 14.47 6.24 31.95
C ARG A 228 15.93 6.26 32.41
N ARG A 229 16.46 5.16 32.97
CA ARG A 229 17.78 5.15 33.62
C ARG A 229 18.87 4.32 32.93
N ASN A 230 18.55 3.39 32.03
CA ASN A 230 19.57 2.49 31.44
C ASN A 230 19.56 2.47 29.91
N MET A 231 20.75 2.23 29.35
CA MET A 231 21.00 2.10 27.92
C MET A 231 20.20 0.92 27.34
N VAL A 232 19.66 1.13 26.18
CA VAL A 232 18.80 0.18 25.47
C VAL A 232 19.65 -0.88 24.83
N ASP A 233 19.42 -2.14 25.17
CA ASP A 233 19.76 -3.26 24.29
C ASP A 233 18.62 -3.46 23.30
N VAL A 234 18.89 -3.22 22.04
CA VAL A 234 18.00 -3.58 20.93
C VAL A 234 18.13 -5.11 20.78
N LYS A 235 17.14 -5.83 21.26
CA LYS A 235 17.00 -7.24 20.93
C LYS A 235 15.98 -7.33 19.81
N SER A 236 16.42 -7.76 18.64
CA SER A 236 15.54 -8.39 17.67
C SER A 236 15.01 -9.65 18.35
N ILE A 237 13.78 -9.60 18.77
CA ILE A 237 13.11 -10.78 19.28
C ILE A 237 12.53 -11.44 18.04
N ALA A 238 13.22 -12.48 17.55
CA ALA A 238 12.60 -13.45 16.67
C ALA A 238 11.55 -14.19 17.51
N ILE A 239 10.30 -14.15 17.14
CA ILE A 239 9.22 -14.99 17.63
C ILE A 239 8.86 -15.99 16.57
#